data_d41eea885c11a634891b7704541ff802
#
_entry.id   d41eea885c11a634891b7704541ff802
#
_cell.length_a   1.000
_cell.length_b   1.000
_cell.length_c   1.000
_cell.angle_alpha   90.00
_cell.angle_beta   90.00
_cell.angle_gamma   90.00
#
_symmetry.space_group_name_H-M   'P 1'
#
loop_
_entity.id
_entity.type
_entity.pdbx_description
1 polymer ?
#
loop_
_entity_poly.entity_id
_entity_poly.type
_entity_poly.pdbx_seq_one_letter_code
_entity_poly.pdbx_strand_id
1 'polypeptide(L)'
;MKNSLAFVTLCVLVFTAGRMAATPLQSTPTGSETYFWHAELVALDQTAKTITVKSMVVGSALDELGHFKAGDRIILSWSGFDKYANAVNHVVRYDATKKVDERFAFPAEYVSFDATQKYVTFKAPIPAESISKLQSLKPGQWVTATSPHGKGSEARPIVAIRGYNDTTTNS
;
A
#
# COMPACT_ATOMS: atom_id res chain seq x y z
N MET A 1 -76.68 31.82 37.15
CA MET A 1 -75.30 31.84 37.53
C MET A 1 -74.75 30.47 37.25
N LYS A 2 -74.23 30.16 36.07
CA LYS A 2 -73.52 28.94 35.75
C LYS A 2 -72.61 29.29 34.53
N ASN A 3 -71.35 29.48 34.81
CA ASN A 3 -70.33 29.70 33.79
C ASN A 3 -69.87 28.34 33.19
N SER A 4 -70.10 28.12 31.90
CA SER A 4 -69.59 27.02 31.18
C SER A 4 -68.29 27.45 30.48
N LEU A 5 -67.19 26.90 30.92
CA LEU A 5 -65.90 27.05 30.28
C LEU A 5 -65.78 26.00 29.15
N ALA A 6 -65.73 26.47 27.93
CA ALA A 6 -65.46 25.63 26.77
C ALA A 6 -63.92 25.42 26.63
N PHE A 7 -63.44 24.20 26.77
CA PHE A 7 -62.06 23.81 26.47
C PHE A 7 -61.91 23.58 24.97
N VAL A 8 -61.17 24.46 24.32
CA VAL A 8 -60.75 24.25 22.94
C VAL A 8 -59.45 23.44 22.95
N THR A 9 -59.55 22.19 22.57
CA THR A 9 -58.37 21.35 22.40
C THR A 9 -57.72 21.64 21.08
N LEU A 10 -56.57 22.31 21.12
CA LEU A 10 -55.75 22.57 19.95
C LEU A 10 -54.82 21.33 19.68
N CYS A 11 -55.20 20.54 18.69
CA CYS A 11 -54.32 19.46 18.19
C CYS A 11 -53.15 20.06 17.38
N VAL A 12 -51.98 20.13 17.98
CA VAL A 12 -50.75 20.47 17.27
C VAL A 12 -50.24 19.19 16.58
N LEU A 13 -50.41 19.11 15.26
CA LEU A 13 -49.77 18.11 14.40
C LEU A 13 -48.29 18.44 14.26
N VAL A 14 -47.46 17.73 15.02
CA VAL A 14 -46.01 17.80 14.84
C VAL A 14 -45.63 16.97 13.61
N PHE A 15 -45.37 17.61 12.48
CA PHE A 15 -44.74 17.00 11.35
C PHE A 15 -43.26 16.77 11.70
N THR A 16 -42.89 15.56 12.09
CA THR A 16 -41.50 15.14 12.14
C THR A 16 -41.00 14.93 10.70
N ALA A 17 -40.38 15.97 10.13
CA ALA A 17 -39.62 15.83 8.90
C ALA A 17 -38.45 14.85 9.16
N GLY A 18 -38.63 13.59 8.78
CA GLY A 18 -37.56 12.60 8.76
C GLY A 18 -36.44 13.10 7.85
N ARG A 19 -35.35 13.60 8.45
CA ARG A 19 -34.11 13.79 7.73
C ARG A 19 -33.63 12.40 7.30
N MET A 20 -33.86 12.06 6.04
CA MET A 20 -33.11 10.97 5.41
C MET A 20 -31.65 11.42 5.41
N ALA A 21 -30.89 10.89 6.37
CA ALA A 21 -29.44 10.98 6.32
C ALA A 21 -29.03 10.25 5.04
N ALA A 22 -28.66 11.02 4.02
CA ALA A 22 -27.96 10.49 2.87
C ALA A 22 -26.70 9.83 3.40
N THR A 23 -26.69 8.51 3.41
CA THR A 23 -25.46 7.72 3.63
C THR A 23 -24.46 8.23 2.61
N PRO A 24 -23.29 8.77 3.02
CA PRO A 24 -22.28 9.11 2.05
C PRO A 24 -22.02 7.86 1.24
N LEU A 25 -22.27 7.93 -0.06
CA LEU A 25 -21.75 6.96 -1.03
C LEU A 25 -20.26 6.90 -0.75
N GLN A 26 -19.84 5.84 -0.06
CA GLN A 26 -18.45 5.45 -0.03
C GLN A 26 -18.08 5.25 -1.49
N SER A 27 -17.43 6.27 -2.06
CA SER A 27 -16.78 6.14 -3.35
C SER A 27 -15.83 4.97 -3.20
N THR A 28 -16.23 3.83 -3.76
CA THR A 28 -15.31 2.73 -4.03
C THR A 28 -14.11 3.37 -4.70
N PRO A 29 -12.89 3.25 -4.19
CA PRO A 29 -11.75 3.81 -4.84
C PRO A 29 -11.76 3.24 -6.25
N THR A 30 -11.99 4.09 -7.23
CA THR A 30 -11.85 3.77 -8.65
C THR A 30 -10.48 3.13 -8.76
N GLY A 31 -10.44 1.84 -9.15
CA GLY A 31 -9.30 0.97 -8.97
C GLY A 31 -8.03 1.69 -9.35
N SER A 32 -7.19 1.98 -8.36
CA SER A 32 -5.87 2.51 -8.63
C SER A 32 -5.18 1.47 -9.48
N GLU A 33 -4.72 1.85 -10.67
CA GLU A 33 -3.91 0.99 -11.50
C GLU A 33 -2.80 0.39 -10.64
N THR A 34 -2.56 -0.89 -10.78
CA THR A 34 -1.54 -1.61 -10.02
C THR A 34 -0.51 -2.21 -10.96
N TYR A 35 0.67 -2.47 -10.42
CA TYR A 35 1.73 -3.16 -11.13
C TYR A 35 2.28 -4.31 -10.29
N PHE A 36 2.93 -5.26 -10.95
CA PHE A 36 3.57 -6.42 -10.33
C PHE A 36 5.08 -6.23 -10.31
N TRP A 37 5.70 -6.70 -9.25
CA TRP A 37 7.14 -6.83 -9.16
C TRP A 37 7.53 -8.10 -8.43
N HIS A 38 8.73 -8.57 -8.69
CA HIS A 38 9.26 -9.80 -8.12
C HIS A 38 10.49 -9.50 -7.27
N ALA A 39 10.61 -10.21 -6.16
CA ALA A 39 11.76 -10.09 -5.28
C ALA A 39 12.04 -11.41 -4.57
N GLU A 40 13.25 -11.58 -4.09
CA GLU A 40 13.63 -12.71 -3.25
C GLU A 40 13.31 -12.39 -1.79
N LEU A 41 12.63 -13.30 -1.12
CA LEU A 41 12.29 -13.19 0.30
C LEU A 41 13.55 -13.30 1.15
N VAL A 42 13.75 -12.33 2.04
CA VAL A 42 14.82 -12.35 3.06
C VAL A 42 14.22 -12.69 4.43
N ALA A 43 13.13 -12.04 4.82
CA ALA A 43 12.44 -12.28 6.09
C ALA A 43 10.97 -11.88 6.02
N LEU A 44 10.15 -12.52 6.85
CA LEU A 44 8.75 -12.17 7.12
C LEU A 44 8.60 -11.91 8.62
N ASP A 45 8.22 -10.70 8.99
CA ASP A 45 7.80 -10.37 10.36
C ASP A 45 6.27 -10.36 10.44
N GLN A 46 5.72 -11.43 11.00
CA GLN A 46 4.27 -11.61 11.13
C GLN A 46 3.66 -10.63 12.14
N THR A 47 4.41 -10.28 13.19
CA THR A 47 3.94 -9.38 14.25
C THR A 47 3.89 -7.94 13.76
N ALA A 48 4.96 -7.47 13.14
CA ALA A 48 5.05 -6.14 12.56
C ALA A 48 4.29 -6.03 11.22
N LYS A 49 3.87 -7.15 10.64
CA LYS A 49 3.24 -7.23 9.29
C LYS A 49 4.12 -6.58 8.23
N THR A 50 5.39 -6.95 8.23
CA THR A 50 6.36 -6.46 7.26
C THR A 50 7.08 -7.60 6.57
N ILE A 51 7.50 -7.35 5.33
CA ILE A 51 8.35 -8.23 4.57
C ILE A 51 9.67 -7.55 4.30
N THR A 52 10.76 -8.30 4.40
CA THR A 52 12.08 -7.88 3.93
C THR A 52 12.39 -8.69 2.68
N VAL A 53 12.70 -8.00 1.61
CA VAL A 53 13.00 -8.60 0.30
C VAL A 53 14.22 -7.95 -0.32
N LYS A 54 14.85 -8.65 -1.28
CA LYS A 54 15.91 -8.08 -2.11
C LYS A 54 15.53 -8.10 -3.58
N SER A 55 15.87 -7.02 -4.28
CA SER A 55 15.58 -6.82 -5.70
C SER A 55 16.81 -6.32 -6.45
N MET A 56 16.86 -6.64 -7.73
CA MET A 56 17.93 -6.17 -8.63
C MET A 56 17.90 -4.65 -8.76
N VAL A 57 19.09 -4.07 -8.91
CA VAL A 57 19.32 -2.64 -9.07
C VAL A 57 20.01 -2.37 -10.40
N VAL A 58 19.57 -1.33 -11.08
CA VAL A 58 20.13 -0.86 -12.37
C VAL A 58 20.25 0.67 -12.41
N GLY A 59 20.96 1.18 -13.40
CA GLY A 59 21.03 2.61 -13.68
C GLY A 59 21.61 3.44 -12.53
N SER A 60 21.03 4.62 -12.28
CA SER A 60 21.50 5.57 -11.29
C SER A 60 21.38 5.07 -9.84
N ALA A 61 20.44 4.15 -9.56
CA ALA A 61 20.26 3.59 -8.24
C ALA A 61 21.52 2.89 -7.70
N LEU A 62 22.43 2.43 -8.57
CA LEU A 62 23.71 1.82 -8.16
C LEU A 62 24.58 2.81 -7.36
N ASP A 63 24.61 4.07 -7.79
CA ASP A 63 25.39 5.13 -7.12
C ASP A 63 24.63 5.71 -5.92
N GLU A 64 23.32 5.88 -6.06
CA GLU A 64 22.46 6.50 -5.05
C GLU A 64 22.41 5.69 -3.76
N LEU A 65 22.37 4.36 -3.86
CA LEU A 65 22.22 3.45 -2.71
C LEU A 65 23.39 3.49 -1.72
N GLY A 66 24.57 3.89 -2.15
CA GLY A 66 25.74 4.04 -1.29
C GLY A 66 25.60 5.13 -0.19
N HIS A 67 24.62 6.01 -0.32
CA HIS A 67 24.40 7.14 0.59
C HIS A 67 23.38 6.87 1.70
N PHE A 68 22.70 5.71 1.70
CA PHE A 68 21.70 5.35 2.70
C PHE A 68 22.26 4.47 3.81
N LYS A 69 21.60 4.55 4.98
CA LYS A 69 21.87 3.72 6.15
C LYS A 69 20.66 2.86 6.48
N ALA A 70 20.88 1.68 7.05
CA ALA A 70 19.79 0.84 7.52
C ALA A 70 18.82 1.63 8.42
N GLY A 71 17.53 1.49 8.14
CA GLY A 71 16.45 2.24 8.79
C GLY A 71 16.06 3.54 8.08
N ASP A 72 16.83 4.02 7.10
CA ASP A 72 16.41 5.19 6.31
C ASP A 72 15.13 4.89 5.55
N ARG A 73 14.19 5.85 5.59
CA ARG A 73 13.03 5.80 4.70
C ARG A 73 13.42 6.32 3.32
N ILE A 74 13.13 5.53 2.32
CA ILE A 74 13.46 5.79 0.92
C ILE A 74 12.23 5.64 0.03
N ILE A 75 12.29 6.21 -1.15
CA ILE A 75 11.39 5.91 -2.26
C ILE A 75 12.21 5.11 -3.27
N LEU A 76 11.71 3.92 -3.57
CA LEU A 76 12.23 3.07 -4.63
C LEU A 76 11.42 3.34 -5.90
N SER A 77 12.09 3.67 -7.00
CA SER A 77 11.48 3.74 -8.32
C SER A 77 12.01 2.60 -9.18
N TRP A 78 11.11 1.99 -9.93
CA TRP A 78 11.40 0.81 -10.74
C TRP A 78 11.42 1.17 -12.23
N SER A 79 12.30 0.56 -12.98
CA SER A 79 12.07 0.42 -14.41
C SER A 79 10.91 -0.53 -14.62
N GLY A 80 9.94 -0.12 -15.42
CA GLY A 80 8.76 -0.93 -15.64
C GLY A 80 8.17 -0.71 -17.02
N PHE A 81 7.42 -1.70 -17.49
CA PHE A 81 6.68 -1.64 -18.73
C PHE A 81 5.29 -2.21 -18.49
N ASP A 82 4.26 -1.48 -18.96
CA ASP A 82 2.86 -1.83 -18.79
C ASP A 82 2.48 -2.04 -17.31
N LYS A 83 2.33 -3.28 -16.86
CA LYS A 83 1.95 -3.66 -15.49
C LYS A 83 3.09 -4.33 -14.71
N TYR A 84 4.30 -4.35 -15.24
CA TYR A 84 5.43 -5.06 -14.64
C TYR A 84 6.59 -4.13 -14.32
N ALA A 85 7.15 -4.27 -13.13
CA ALA A 85 8.40 -3.63 -12.73
C ALA A 85 9.52 -4.67 -12.74
N ASN A 86 10.65 -4.33 -13.39
CA ASN A 86 11.75 -5.26 -13.62
C ASN A 86 12.87 -5.14 -12.60
N ALA A 87 13.35 -3.90 -12.35
CA ALA A 87 14.46 -3.63 -11.45
C ALA A 87 14.34 -2.22 -10.86
N VAL A 88 14.93 -2.00 -9.70
CA VAL A 88 15.03 -0.67 -9.09
C VAL A 88 16.03 0.16 -9.89
N ASN A 89 15.63 1.30 -10.43
CA ASN A 89 16.46 2.16 -11.27
C ASN A 89 16.74 3.53 -10.67
N HIS A 90 16.01 3.94 -9.63
CA HIS A 90 16.23 5.19 -8.93
C HIS A 90 15.82 5.07 -7.45
N VAL A 91 16.57 5.70 -6.56
CA VAL A 91 16.31 5.68 -5.11
C VAL A 91 16.53 7.06 -4.53
N VAL A 92 15.54 7.62 -3.87
CA VAL A 92 15.65 8.91 -3.20
C VAL A 92 15.26 8.79 -1.73
N ARG A 93 15.70 9.74 -0.91
CA ARG A 93 15.24 9.85 0.47
C ARG A 93 13.76 10.19 0.49
N TYR A 94 13.00 9.49 1.33
CA TYR A 94 11.59 9.81 1.54
C TYR A 94 11.44 11.21 2.11
N ASP A 95 10.55 11.99 1.51
CA ASP A 95 10.16 13.32 1.95
C ASP A 95 8.63 13.40 1.97
N ALA A 96 8.06 13.50 3.17
CA ALA A 96 6.59 13.54 3.33
C ALA A 96 5.92 14.77 2.69
N THR A 97 6.70 15.80 2.37
CA THR A 97 6.19 17.00 1.69
C THR A 97 6.11 16.85 0.18
N LYS A 98 6.81 15.86 -0.36
CA LYS A 98 6.85 15.56 -1.79
C LYS A 98 5.94 14.40 -2.13
N LYS A 99 5.16 14.56 -3.19
CA LYS A 99 4.37 13.45 -3.72
C LYS A 99 5.26 12.52 -4.54
N VAL A 100 5.02 11.22 -4.41
CA VAL A 100 5.60 10.23 -5.31
C VAL A 100 4.82 10.30 -6.61
N ASP A 101 5.37 10.95 -7.62
CA ASP A 101 4.72 11.13 -8.93
C ASP A 101 5.14 10.06 -9.96
N GLU A 102 6.14 9.27 -9.63
CA GLU A 102 6.63 8.21 -10.52
C GLU A 102 5.66 7.01 -10.52
N ARG A 103 5.37 6.51 -11.71
CA ARG A 103 4.37 5.47 -11.93
C ARG A 103 4.69 4.18 -11.16
N PHE A 104 5.96 3.76 -11.18
CA PHE A 104 6.43 2.53 -10.55
C PHE A 104 7.29 2.84 -9.32
N ALA A 105 6.72 3.56 -8.35
CA ALA A 105 7.45 3.93 -7.16
C ALA A 105 6.64 3.72 -5.88
N PHE A 106 7.31 3.38 -4.80
CA PHE A 106 6.71 3.35 -3.47
C PHE A 106 7.74 3.56 -2.35
N PRO A 107 7.31 3.99 -1.14
CA PRO A 107 8.18 4.14 0.00
C PRO A 107 8.49 2.79 0.66
N ALA A 108 9.73 2.65 1.09
CA ALA A 108 10.23 1.50 1.84
C ALA A 108 11.22 1.94 2.91
N GLU A 109 11.62 1.00 3.76
CA GLU A 109 12.75 1.15 4.69
C GLU A 109 13.97 0.47 4.08
N TYR A 110 15.05 1.21 3.93
CA TYR A 110 16.31 0.68 3.43
C TYR A 110 16.96 -0.24 4.48
N VAL A 111 17.45 -1.39 4.04
CA VAL A 111 18.16 -2.35 4.89
C VAL A 111 19.63 -2.43 4.51
N SER A 112 19.93 -2.73 3.25
CA SER A 112 21.30 -2.85 2.76
C SER A 112 21.37 -2.82 1.24
N PHE A 113 22.58 -2.60 0.71
CA PHE A 113 22.89 -2.72 -0.71
C PHE A 113 24.15 -3.55 -0.91
N ASP A 114 24.04 -4.58 -1.74
CA ASP A 114 25.17 -5.38 -2.22
C ASP A 114 25.61 -4.85 -3.58
N ALA A 115 26.68 -4.06 -3.58
CA ALA A 115 27.23 -3.47 -4.81
C ALA A 115 27.82 -4.52 -5.77
N THR A 116 28.28 -5.66 -5.25
CA THR A 116 28.86 -6.74 -6.07
C THR A 116 27.79 -7.50 -6.82
N GLN A 117 26.71 -7.87 -6.12
CA GLN A 117 25.58 -8.58 -6.70
C GLN A 117 24.53 -7.68 -7.31
N LYS A 118 24.62 -6.36 -7.06
CA LYS A 118 23.66 -5.33 -7.50
C LYS A 118 22.24 -5.60 -6.99
N TYR A 119 22.11 -5.89 -5.69
CA TYR A 119 20.81 -6.07 -5.03
C TYR A 119 20.63 -5.08 -3.90
N VAL A 120 19.47 -4.41 -3.89
CA VAL A 120 19.00 -3.66 -2.71
C VAL A 120 18.10 -4.54 -1.88
N THR A 121 18.33 -4.55 -0.56
CA THR A 121 17.43 -5.15 0.43
C THR A 121 16.63 -4.04 1.08
N PHE A 122 15.33 -4.19 1.12
CA PHE A 122 14.41 -3.22 1.72
C PHE A 122 13.28 -3.92 2.46
N LYS A 123 12.65 -3.18 3.38
CA LYS A 123 11.52 -3.64 4.17
C LYS A 123 10.29 -2.81 3.86
N ALA A 124 9.14 -3.46 3.73
CA ALA A 124 7.87 -2.79 3.45
C ALA A 124 6.72 -3.45 4.22
N PRO A 125 5.68 -2.67 4.62
CA PRO A 125 4.47 -3.23 5.20
C PRO A 125 3.69 -4.04 4.18
N ILE A 126 3.05 -5.11 4.65
CA ILE A 126 2.19 -5.98 3.85
C ILE A 126 0.78 -6.07 4.45
N PRO A 127 -0.24 -6.35 3.64
CA PRO A 127 -1.59 -6.63 4.12
C PRO A 127 -1.60 -7.84 5.06
N ALA A 128 -2.38 -7.74 6.14
CA ALA A 128 -2.48 -8.81 7.14
C ALA A 128 -2.94 -10.14 6.54
N GLU A 129 -3.83 -10.09 5.57
CA GLU A 129 -4.35 -11.24 4.84
C GLU A 129 -3.29 -11.96 3.99
N SER A 130 -2.19 -11.30 3.67
CA SER A 130 -1.09 -11.90 2.92
C SER A 130 -0.19 -12.78 3.77
N ILE A 131 -0.20 -12.61 5.09
CA ILE A 131 0.70 -13.32 6.01
C ILE A 131 0.52 -14.83 5.88
N SER A 132 -0.73 -15.31 5.89
CA SER A 132 -1.02 -16.75 5.80
C SER A 132 -0.48 -17.39 4.51
N LYS A 133 -0.47 -16.65 3.41
CA LYS A 133 0.08 -17.10 2.12
C LYS A 133 1.60 -17.17 2.09
N LEU A 134 2.25 -16.40 2.95
CA LEU A 134 3.71 -16.29 2.99
C LEU A 134 4.36 -17.16 4.07
N GLN A 135 3.59 -17.66 5.04
CA GLN A 135 4.12 -18.44 6.17
C GLN A 135 4.88 -19.71 5.76
N SER A 136 4.52 -20.31 4.64
CA SER A 136 5.19 -21.51 4.12
C SER A 136 6.47 -21.20 3.36
N LEU A 137 6.71 -19.94 3.01
CA LEU A 137 7.89 -19.54 2.25
C LEU A 137 9.11 -19.44 3.14
N LYS A 138 10.25 -19.82 2.58
CA LYS A 138 11.57 -19.73 3.22
C LYS A 138 12.39 -18.60 2.61
N PRO A 139 13.33 -18.00 3.37
CA PRO A 139 14.32 -17.09 2.78
C PRO A 139 14.97 -17.72 1.53
N GLY A 140 15.21 -16.90 0.52
CA GLY A 140 15.70 -17.34 -0.79
C GLY A 140 14.60 -17.69 -1.81
N GLN A 141 13.36 -17.87 -1.38
CA GLN A 141 12.24 -18.07 -2.31
C GLN A 141 11.73 -16.75 -2.87
N TRP A 142 11.23 -16.79 -4.09
CA TRP A 142 10.72 -15.61 -4.77
C TRP A 142 9.26 -15.34 -4.44
N VAL A 143 8.93 -14.06 -4.34
CA VAL A 143 7.58 -13.55 -4.16
C VAL A 143 7.17 -12.67 -5.32
N THR A 144 5.87 -12.61 -5.56
CA THR A 144 5.23 -11.64 -6.46
C THR A 144 4.43 -10.68 -5.60
N ALA A 145 4.74 -9.41 -5.68
CA ALA A 145 4.00 -8.36 -5.02
C ALA A 145 3.21 -7.53 -6.03
N THR A 146 2.09 -6.97 -5.57
CA THR A 146 1.25 -6.03 -6.30
C THR A 146 1.30 -4.70 -5.56
N SER A 147 1.63 -3.64 -6.27
CA SER A 147 1.69 -2.27 -5.73
C SER A 147 0.83 -1.32 -6.55
N PRO A 148 0.20 -0.31 -5.93
CA PRO A 148 -0.51 0.73 -6.67
C PRO A 148 0.48 1.65 -7.37
N HIS A 149 0.09 2.17 -8.53
CA HIS A 149 0.86 3.20 -9.22
C HIS A 149 0.76 4.56 -8.51
N GLY A 150 1.89 5.27 -8.42
CA GLY A 150 1.95 6.68 -8.06
C GLY A 150 1.24 7.07 -6.77
N LYS A 151 0.32 8.00 -6.89
CA LYS A 151 -0.45 8.55 -5.78
C LYS A 151 -1.28 7.47 -5.10
N GLY A 152 -1.03 7.20 -3.84
CA GLY A 152 -1.73 6.17 -3.05
C GLY A 152 -0.81 5.04 -2.60
N SER A 153 0.40 4.95 -3.16
CA SER A 153 1.43 4.01 -2.73
C SER A 153 2.00 4.36 -1.34
N GLU A 154 1.87 5.60 -0.91
CA GLU A 154 2.46 6.10 0.34
C GLU A 154 1.91 5.41 1.60
N ALA A 155 0.61 5.12 1.63
CA ALA A 155 -0.02 4.48 2.77
C ALA A 155 0.05 2.94 2.71
N ARG A 156 0.03 2.37 1.50
CA ARG A 156 0.03 0.92 1.27
C ARG A 156 0.90 0.59 0.05
N PRO A 157 2.21 0.50 0.24
CA PRO A 157 3.13 0.23 -0.87
C PRO A 157 2.92 -1.15 -1.49
N ILE A 158 2.38 -2.09 -0.73
CA ILE A 158 2.02 -3.43 -1.19
C ILE A 158 0.55 -3.67 -0.86
N VAL A 159 -0.28 -3.93 -1.87
CA VAL A 159 -1.71 -4.23 -1.71
C VAL A 159 -2.00 -5.73 -1.74
N ALA A 160 -1.12 -6.52 -2.34
CA ALA A 160 -1.16 -7.97 -2.29
C ALA A 160 0.25 -8.54 -2.47
N ILE A 161 0.51 -9.72 -1.88
CA ILE A 161 1.77 -10.44 -2.07
C ILE A 161 1.53 -11.94 -1.92
N ARG A 162 2.26 -12.75 -2.70
CA ARG A 162 2.17 -14.20 -2.72
C ARG A 162 3.50 -14.83 -3.12
N GLY A 163 3.64 -16.13 -2.95
CA GLY A 163 4.75 -16.87 -3.53
C GLY A 163 4.78 -16.72 -5.06
N TYR A 164 5.95 -16.72 -5.65
CA TYR A 164 6.13 -16.55 -7.10
C TYR A 164 5.41 -17.63 -7.92
N ASN A 165 5.43 -18.88 -7.43
CA ASN A 165 4.79 -20.02 -8.09
C ASN A 165 3.31 -20.22 -7.74
N ASP A 166 2.76 -19.38 -6.86
CA ASP A 166 1.34 -19.48 -6.50
C ASP A 166 0.47 -18.93 -7.64
N THR A 167 -0.08 -19.84 -8.43
CA THR A 167 -0.96 -19.53 -9.56
C THR A 167 -2.39 -19.20 -9.15
N THR A 168 -2.68 -18.99 -7.87
CA THR A 168 -4.02 -18.64 -7.41
C THR A 168 -4.45 -17.33 -8.04
N THR A 169 -5.13 -17.45 -9.15
CA THR A 169 -5.81 -16.38 -9.88
C THR A 169 -6.78 -15.70 -8.90
N ASN A 170 -6.65 -14.39 -8.75
CA ASN A 170 -7.71 -13.61 -8.11
C ASN A 170 -8.93 -13.70 -9.03
N SER A 171 -9.92 -14.45 -8.60
CA SER A 171 -11.29 -14.40 -9.12
C SER A 171 -12.01 -13.22 -8.53
#